data_bb0f0c914f22bbee1fdfd0d5ee345d49
#
_entry.id   bb0f0c914f22bbee1fdfd0d5ee345d49
#
_cell.length_a   1.000
_cell.length_b   1.000
_cell.length_c   1.000
_cell.angle_alpha   90.00
_cell.angle_beta   90.00
_cell.angle_gamma   90.00
#
_symmetry.space_group_name_H-M   'P 1'
#
loop_
_entity.id
_entity.type
_entity.pdbx_description
1 polymer ?
#
loop_
_entity_poly.entity_id
_entity_poly.type
_entity_poly.pdbx_seq_one_letter_code
_entity_poly.pdbx_strand_id
1 'polypeptide(L)'
;MNKKNQFYNNTTVYKPWGHEYIVYNNKDLLGITFLSIKYGHKTSLHCHPTKKTGFIILDGDAEVQIGIYKENIKKFKPLSRLIFRPGLFHSIKAVSKKGLYALEFETPYLKKDLVRLRDNYGRKSKEYEGKKF
;
A
#
# COMPACT_ATOMS: atom_id res chain seq x y z
N MET A 1 -19.40 3.72 18.36
CA MET A 1 -18.80 3.87 17.02
C MET A 1 -18.94 2.57 16.26
N ASN A 2 -19.37 2.62 15.03
CA ASN A 2 -19.56 1.42 14.21
C ASN A 2 -18.20 0.87 13.80
N LYS A 3 -17.89 -0.40 14.17
CA LYS A 3 -16.62 -1.04 13.85
C LYS A 3 -16.33 -1.11 12.36
N LYS A 4 -17.37 -1.20 11.52
CA LYS A 4 -17.19 -1.24 10.06
C LYS A 4 -16.59 0.04 9.51
N ASN A 5 -16.89 1.19 10.13
CA ASN A 5 -16.36 2.47 9.68
C ASN A 5 -14.95 2.73 10.16
N GLN A 6 -14.44 1.92 11.07
CA GLN A 6 -13.11 2.11 11.62
C GLN A 6 -12.00 1.62 10.70
N PHE A 7 -12.30 0.74 9.76
CA PHE A 7 -11.26 0.15 8.91
C PHE A 7 -10.60 1.17 8.00
N TYR A 8 -11.40 2.01 7.36
CA TYR A 8 -10.85 2.94 6.37
C TYR A 8 -11.48 4.32 6.48
N ASN A 9 -11.72 4.78 7.69
CA ASN A 9 -12.30 6.09 7.94
C ASN A 9 -11.66 6.74 9.17
N ASN A 10 -10.62 7.52 8.95
CA ASN A 10 -9.88 8.23 9.99
C ASN A 10 -9.38 7.33 11.10
N THR A 11 -8.87 6.16 10.75
CA THR A 11 -8.39 5.21 11.73
C THR A 11 -7.08 4.55 11.28
N THR A 12 -6.37 4.00 12.24
CA THR A 12 -5.18 3.20 11.98
C THR A 12 -5.60 1.76 11.71
N VAL A 13 -5.11 1.21 10.60
CA VAL A 13 -5.36 -0.18 10.21
C VAL A 13 -4.03 -0.94 10.29
N TYR A 14 -3.96 -1.94 11.14
CA TYR A 14 -2.75 -2.73 11.31
C TYR A 14 -2.64 -3.80 10.23
N LYS A 15 -1.45 -3.93 9.69
CA LYS A 15 -1.10 -4.87 8.64
C LYS A 15 0.07 -5.74 9.11
N PRO A 16 0.29 -6.92 8.50
CA PRO A 16 1.45 -7.75 8.89
C PRO A 16 2.79 -7.03 8.74
N TRP A 17 2.89 -6.11 7.79
CA TRP A 17 4.12 -5.36 7.50
C TRP A 17 4.24 -4.03 8.26
N GLY A 18 3.20 -3.60 8.98
CA GLY A 18 3.21 -2.33 9.68
C GLY A 18 1.80 -1.80 9.89
N HIS A 19 1.56 -0.57 9.49
CA HIS A 19 0.20 -0.03 9.61
C HIS A 19 -0.06 1.05 8.57
N GLU A 20 -1.35 1.32 8.36
CA GLU A 20 -1.87 2.42 7.54
C GLU A 20 -2.67 3.36 8.42
N TYR A 21 -2.62 4.64 8.09
CA TYR A 21 -3.49 5.64 8.71
C TYR A 21 -4.18 6.44 7.60
N ILE A 22 -5.50 6.48 7.63
CA ILE A 22 -6.28 7.22 6.65
C ILE A 22 -6.20 8.70 6.98
N VAL A 23 -5.50 9.45 6.15
CA VAL A 23 -5.31 10.90 6.34
C VAL A 23 -6.54 11.65 5.83
N TYR A 24 -7.03 11.24 4.67
CA TYR A 24 -8.13 11.94 4.00
C TYR A 24 -8.79 11.00 3.02
N ASN A 25 -10.09 11.10 2.90
CA ASN A 25 -10.78 10.51 1.76
C ASN A 25 -11.94 11.42 1.35
N ASN A 26 -12.22 11.47 0.07
CA ASN A 26 -13.34 12.20 -0.49
C ASN A 26 -14.21 11.23 -1.26
N LYS A 27 -14.99 10.43 -0.50
CA LYS A 27 -15.87 9.39 -1.04
C LYS A 27 -15.13 8.54 -2.07
N ASP A 28 -15.61 8.53 -3.31
CA ASP A 28 -15.04 7.70 -4.38
C ASP A 28 -14.02 8.44 -5.24
N LEU A 29 -13.67 9.68 -4.90
CA LEU A 29 -12.80 10.50 -5.74
C LEU A 29 -11.33 10.32 -5.42
N LEU A 30 -10.95 10.47 -4.14
CA LEU A 30 -9.55 10.51 -3.74
C LEU A 30 -9.39 9.99 -2.33
N GLY A 31 -8.37 9.17 -2.12
CA GLY A 31 -7.93 8.78 -0.79
C GLY A 31 -6.47 9.10 -0.60
N ILE A 32 -6.11 9.52 0.61
CA ILE A 32 -4.73 9.74 1.03
C ILE A 32 -4.49 8.94 2.29
N THR A 33 -3.51 8.04 2.24
CA THR A 33 -3.20 7.11 3.32
C THR A 33 -1.73 7.21 3.68
N PHE A 34 -1.44 7.35 4.97
CA PHE A 34 -0.07 7.27 5.47
C PHE A 34 0.28 5.80 5.70
N LEU A 35 1.43 5.37 5.20
CA LEU A 35 1.94 4.01 5.36
C LEU A 35 3.18 4.02 6.22
N SER A 36 3.24 3.10 7.18
CA SER A 36 4.44 2.82 7.97
C SER A 36 4.78 1.34 7.78
N ILE A 37 5.90 1.07 7.14
CA ILE A 37 6.37 -0.29 6.85
C ILE A 37 7.60 -0.57 7.70
N LYS A 38 7.56 -1.66 8.45
CA LYS A 38 8.66 -2.06 9.33
C LYS A 38 9.87 -2.51 8.51
N TYR A 39 11.06 -2.25 9.04
CA TYR A 39 12.31 -2.69 8.43
C TYR A 39 12.25 -4.18 8.06
N GLY A 40 12.64 -4.48 6.84
CA GLY A 40 12.68 -5.86 6.33
C GLY A 40 11.33 -6.41 5.89
N HIS A 41 10.23 -5.72 6.16
CA HIS A 41 8.89 -6.14 5.75
C HIS A 41 8.49 -5.51 4.43
N LYS A 42 7.56 -6.15 3.75
CA LYS A 42 7.05 -5.64 2.48
C LYS A 42 5.56 -5.89 2.33
N THR A 43 4.92 -5.08 1.52
CA THR A 43 3.54 -5.32 1.11
C THR A 43 3.48 -6.55 0.19
N SER A 44 2.28 -7.09 0.00
CA SER A 44 2.09 -8.16 -0.97
C SER A 44 2.46 -7.67 -2.38
N LEU A 45 2.82 -8.60 -3.25
CA LEU A 45 2.86 -8.30 -4.68
C LEU A 45 1.41 -8.34 -5.18
N HIS A 46 0.88 -7.18 -5.49
CA HIS A 46 -0.53 -7.02 -5.82
C HIS A 46 -0.72 -5.95 -6.88
N CYS A 47 -1.89 -5.93 -7.48
CA CYS A 47 -2.31 -4.84 -8.34
C CYS A 47 -3.70 -4.36 -7.95
N HIS A 48 -4.04 -3.20 -8.48
CA HIS A 48 -5.37 -2.63 -8.36
C HIS A 48 -5.96 -2.59 -9.78
N PRO A 49 -6.95 -3.44 -10.07
CA PRO A 49 -7.46 -3.53 -11.45
C PRO A 49 -8.05 -2.24 -11.99
N THR A 50 -8.62 -1.40 -11.14
CA THR A 50 -9.37 -0.22 -11.58
C THR A 50 -8.71 1.10 -11.17
N LYS A 51 -8.25 1.19 -9.93
CA LYS A 51 -7.75 2.46 -9.39
C LYS A 51 -6.30 2.70 -9.75
N LYS A 52 -5.95 3.98 -9.82
CA LYS A 52 -4.58 4.44 -9.93
C LYS A 52 -4.06 4.79 -8.55
N THR A 53 -2.84 4.37 -8.24
CA THR A 53 -2.19 4.71 -6.97
C THR A 53 -0.88 5.42 -7.22
N GLY A 54 -0.56 6.35 -6.33
CA GLY A 54 0.72 7.01 -6.32
C GLY A 54 1.29 7.02 -4.92
N PHE A 55 2.61 7.09 -4.83
CA PHE A 55 3.31 7.15 -3.55
C PHE A 55 4.32 8.27 -3.56
N ILE A 56 4.46 8.94 -2.41
CA ILE A 56 5.64 9.75 -2.14
C ILE A 56 6.30 9.20 -0.88
N ILE A 57 7.59 8.90 -0.98
CA ILE A 57 8.36 8.42 0.17
C ILE A 57 8.71 9.62 1.03
N LEU A 58 8.30 9.59 2.30
CA LEU A 58 8.57 10.67 3.24
C LEU A 58 9.90 10.46 3.95
N ASP A 59 10.19 9.23 4.36
CA ASP A 59 11.41 8.90 5.09
C ASP A 59 11.73 7.42 4.94
N GLY A 60 13.04 7.08 4.98
CA GLY A 60 13.51 5.73 4.78
C GLY A 60 13.68 5.41 3.30
N ASP A 61 14.42 4.32 3.05
CA ASP A 61 14.66 3.84 1.69
C ASP A 61 13.77 2.64 1.41
N ALA A 62 13.35 2.51 0.15
CA ALA A 62 12.47 1.46 -0.29
C ALA A 62 13.10 0.65 -1.42
N GLU A 63 12.79 -0.65 -1.45
CA GLU A 63 12.93 -1.47 -2.65
C GLU A 63 11.53 -1.72 -3.19
N VAL A 64 11.31 -1.40 -4.45
CA VAL A 64 10.00 -1.52 -5.08
C VAL A 64 10.11 -2.49 -6.25
N GLN A 65 9.33 -3.55 -6.19
CA GLN A 65 9.14 -4.43 -7.33
C GLN A 65 8.02 -3.85 -8.20
N ILE A 66 8.30 -3.67 -9.48
CA ILE A 66 7.36 -3.16 -10.46
C ILE A 66 7.17 -4.23 -11.52
N GLY A 67 5.94 -4.76 -11.60
CA GLY A 67 5.64 -5.92 -12.43
C GLY A 67 5.87 -7.23 -11.69
N ILE A 68 5.68 -8.34 -12.40
CA ILE A 68 5.68 -9.68 -11.79
C ILE A 68 7.07 -10.31 -11.69
N TYR A 69 8.07 -9.74 -12.31
CA TYR A 69 9.42 -10.30 -12.36
C TYR A 69 10.31 -9.71 -11.28
N LYS A 70 11.02 -10.58 -10.56
CA LYS A 70 11.91 -10.18 -9.47
C LYS A 70 13.06 -9.30 -9.93
N GLU A 71 13.44 -9.39 -11.21
CA GLU A 71 14.50 -8.57 -11.81
C GLU A 71 14.15 -7.09 -11.84
N ASN A 72 12.88 -6.78 -11.78
CA ASN A 72 12.39 -5.40 -11.82
C ASN A 72 12.23 -4.80 -10.43
N ILE A 73 13.25 -4.97 -9.59
CA ILE A 73 13.30 -4.34 -8.26
C ILE A 73 14.24 -3.15 -8.34
N LYS A 74 13.74 -1.99 -7.92
CA LYS A 74 14.51 -0.74 -7.91
C LYS A 74 14.48 -0.11 -6.53
N LYS A 75 15.56 0.61 -6.20
CA LYS A 75 15.67 1.33 -4.94
C LYS A 75 15.21 2.78 -5.10
N PHE A 76 14.51 3.27 -4.10
CA PHE A 76 14.02 4.66 -4.07
C PHE A 76 14.32 5.27 -2.72
N LYS A 77 14.67 6.55 -2.73
CA LYS A 77 15.03 7.35 -1.56
C LYS A 77 13.88 8.29 -1.18
N PRO A 78 13.97 8.94 -0.01
CA PRO A 78 12.99 9.95 0.37
C PRO A 78 12.76 10.97 -0.73
N LEU A 79 11.53 11.41 -0.84
CA LEU A 79 10.99 12.31 -1.84
C LEU A 79 10.84 11.71 -3.24
N SER A 80 11.18 10.43 -3.43
CA SER A 80 10.82 9.72 -4.66
C SER A 80 9.30 9.61 -4.78
N ARG A 81 8.83 9.79 -6.01
CA ARG A 81 7.41 9.67 -6.35
C ARG A 81 7.23 8.52 -7.32
N LEU A 82 6.23 7.68 -7.04
CA LEU A 82 5.92 6.53 -7.87
C LEU A 82 4.44 6.58 -8.22
N ILE A 83 4.11 6.21 -9.45
CA ILE A 83 2.73 6.10 -9.90
C ILE A 83 2.54 4.72 -10.49
N PHE A 84 1.54 3.99 -9.99
CA PHE A 84 1.18 2.67 -10.46
C PHE A 84 -0.16 2.74 -11.19
N ARG A 85 -0.12 2.47 -12.49
CA ARG A 85 -1.34 2.42 -13.30
C ARG A 85 -2.20 1.22 -12.88
N PRO A 86 -3.51 1.23 -13.20
CA PRO A 86 -4.36 0.07 -12.98
C PRO A 86 -3.77 -1.19 -13.61
N GLY A 87 -3.86 -2.30 -12.89
CA GLY A 87 -3.37 -3.60 -13.37
C GLY A 87 -1.88 -3.83 -13.24
N LEU A 88 -1.10 -2.85 -12.83
CA LEU A 88 0.36 -3.04 -12.67
C LEU A 88 0.67 -3.61 -11.29
N PHE A 89 1.22 -4.83 -11.28
CA PHE A 89 1.64 -5.47 -10.03
C PHE A 89 2.82 -4.74 -9.42
N HIS A 90 2.80 -4.58 -8.10
CA HIS A 90 3.86 -3.90 -7.37
C HIS A 90 3.91 -4.36 -5.91
N SER A 91 5.08 -4.22 -5.29
CA SER A 91 5.25 -4.36 -3.85
C SER A 91 6.33 -3.41 -3.36
N ILE A 92 6.24 -3.00 -2.11
CA ILE A 92 7.15 -2.03 -1.50
C ILE A 92 7.74 -2.65 -0.24
N LYS A 93 9.07 -2.63 -0.15
CA LYS A 93 9.82 -3.15 0.99
C LYS A 93 10.59 -2.04 1.68
N ALA A 94 10.55 -2.02 2.99
CA ALA A 94 11.36 -1.13 3.81
C ALA A 94 12.75 -1.70 3.98
N VAL A 95 13.79 -0.95 3.58
CA VAL A 95 15.17 -1.40 3.67
C VAL A 95 16.02 -0.54 4.59
N SER A 96 15.46 0.48 5.21
CA SER A 96 16.12 1.26 6.26
C SER A 96 15.72 0.74 7.64
N LYS A 97 16.69 0.69 8.56
CA LYS A 97 16.44 0.16 9.91
C LYS A 97 15.32 0.90 10.66
N LYS A 98 15.16 2.18 10.38
CA LYS A 98 14.07 2.98 10.98
C LYS A 98 12.70 2.71 10.36
N GLY A 99 12.64 1.90 9.32
CA GLY A 99 11.42 1.64 8.58
C GLY A 99 11.22 2.59 7.43
N LEU A 100 10.06 2.49 6.80
CA LEU A 100 9.68 3.29 5.63
C LEU A 100 8.37 4.00 5.91
N TYR A 101 8.35 5.29 5.63
CA TYR A 101 7.17 6.13 5.79
C TYR A 101 6.80 6.75 4.46
N ALA A 102 5.56 6.59 4.04
CA ALA A 102 5.11 7.05 2.73
C ALA A 102 3.66 7.54 2.79
N LEU A 103 3.31 8.42 1.88
CA LEU A 103 1.91 8.75 1.60
C LEU A 103 1.50 8.05 0.32
N GLU A 104 0.37 7.37 0.38
CA GLU A 104 -0.28 6.77 -0.76
C GLU A 104 -1.48 7.63 -1.18
N PHE A 105 -1.56 7.90 -2.46
CA PHE A 105 -2.70 8.57 -3.08
C PHE A 105 -3.41 7.56 -3.95
N GLU A 106 -4.73 7.50 -3.88
CA GLU A 106 -5.50 6.60 -4.74
C GLU A 106 -6.71 7.30 -5.31
N THR A 107 -6.98 7.01 -6.57
CA THR A 107 -8.14 7.54 -7.27
C THR A 107 -8.70 6.49 -8.23
N PRO A 108 -9.99 6.13 -8.14
CA PRO A 108 -10.91 6.52 -7.06
C PRO A 108 -10.52 5.90 -5.73
N TYR A 109 -11.12 6.37 -4.64
CA TYR A 109 -10.93 5.76 -3.32
C TYR A 109 -11.72 4.46 -3.25
N LEU A 110 -11.03 3.34 -3.50
CA LEU A 110 -11.68 2.04 -3.64
C LEU A 110 -10.80 0.94 -3.03
N LYS A 111 -10.98 0.68 -1.75
CA LYS A 111 -10.16 -0.29 -1.01
C LYS A 111 -10.41 -1.75 -1.40
N LYS A 112 -11.53 -2.05 -2.02
CA LYS A 112 -11.87 -3.41 -2.47
C LYS A 112 -11.12 -3.83 -3.73
N ASP A 113 -10.53 -2.89 -4.44
CA ASP A 113 -9.91 -3.08 -5.74
C ASP A 113 -8.49 -3.65 -5.56
N LEU A 114 -8.39 -4.95 -5.32
CA LEU A 114 -7.11 -5.58 -4.95
C LEU A 114 -7.04 -7.02 -5.43
N VAL A 115 -5.97 -7.34 -6.15
CA VAL A 115 -5.61 -8.72 -6.52
C VAL A 115 -4.20 -9.00 -6.04
N ARG A 116 -4.03 -9.97 -5.15
CA ARG A 116 -2.72 -10.40 -4.65
C ARG A 116 -2.20 -11.57 -5.45
N LEU A 117 -0.94 -11.48 -5.89
CA LEU A 117 -0.25 -12.56 -6.55
C LEU A 117 0.65 -13.32 -5.58
N ARG A 118 1.42 -12.61 -4.77
CA ARG A 118 2.32 -13.18 -3.75
C ARG A 118 2.31 -12.35 -2.49
N ASP A 119 2.42 -13.02 -1.35
CA ASP A 119 2.39 -12.37 -0.06
C ASP A 119 3.21 -13.16 0.95
N ASN A 120 4.15 -12.52 1.63
CA ASN A 120 4.99 -13.14 2.65
C ASN A 120 4.21 -13.62 3.87
N TYR A 121 2.97 -13.17 4.04
CA TYR A 121 2.14 -13.43 5.22
C TYR A 121 0.99 -14.37 4.93
N GLY A 122 0.95 -14.98 3.74
CA GLY A 122 -0.05 -15.97 3.37
C GLY A 122 -1.44 -15.41 3.10
N ARG A 123 -1.59 -14.09 2.95
CA ARG A 123 -2.88 -13.49 2.63
C ARG A 123 -3.25 -13.76 1.17
N LYS A 124 -4.53 -13.93 0.93
CA LYS A 124 -5.07 -14.11 -0.44
C LYS A 124 -5.69 -12.81 -0.92
N SER A 125 -6.12 -12.79 -2.18
CA SER A 125 -6.87 -11.66 -2.72
C SER A 125 -8.14 -11.45 -1.91
N LYS A 126 -8.43 -10.21 -1.58
CA LYS A 126 -9.59 -9.81 -0.79
C LYS A 126 -10.28 -8.64 -1.47
N GLU A 127 -11.56 -8.47 -1.16
CA GLU A 127 -12.28 -7.30 -1.64
C GLU A 127 -11.69 -6.00 -1.11
N TYR A 128 -11.09 -6.05 0.08
CA TYR A 128 -10.30 -4.94 0.61
C TYR A 128 -9.37 -5.42 1.70
N GLU A 129 -8.31 -4.67 1.91
CA GLU A 129 -7.32 -5.02 2.91
C GLU A 129 -7.80 -4.71 4.33
N GLY A 130 -7.16 -5.34 5.30
CA GLY A 130 -7.44 -5.12 6.71
C GLY A 130 -8.66 -5.83 7.23
N LYS A 131 -9.38 -6.57 6.39
CA LYS A 131 -10.54 -7.35 6.79
C LYS A 131 -10.41 -8.78 6.32
N LYS A 132 -10.77 -9.72 7.18
CA LYS A 132 -10.92 -11.12 6.79
C LYS A 132 -12.31 -11.35 6.20
N PHE A 133 -12.36 -12.17 5.22
CA PHE A 133 -13.59 -12.66 4.62
C PHE A 133 -13.72 -14.14 4.87
#